data_3fcd0c3b3e843a74b204c6d0d27d86d4
#
_entry.id   3fcd0c3b3e843a74b204c6d0d27d86d4
#
_cell.length_a   1.000
_cell.length_b   1.000
_cell.length_c   1.000
_cell.angle_alpha   90.00
_cell.angle_beta   90.00
_cell.angle_gamma   90.00
#
_symmetry.space_group_name_H-M   'P 1'
#
loop_
_entity.id
_entity.type
_entity.pdbx_description
1 polymer ?
#
loop_
_entity_poly.entity_id
_entity_poly.type
_entity_poly.pdbx_seq_one_letter_code
_entity_poly.pdbx_strand_id
1 'polypeptide(L)'
;MRVVVTGATGNVGTSVLESLVRDEAVDSILGIARRRPALSLPKVEWVAADVAQASLVELFEGADAVVHLAWLIQPSHDREALRATNVGGSARVFDAVARAHVPALVYASSVGAYSPGPKDRAVDESWPTGGIPSSFYAQDKAAVESLLDEFEVSRPSVRVVRLRPGLIFKLESGTEIRRLFAGPLVPRALFSRGALPFVPATRRLRFQAVHAEDAAEAYRLAVVGSASGAFNIAAQPVIDPKLFAQILDARPIRVPASALRALASVSWRLRLQPTPPGWIDLALAVPIMDAAKARRELGWSPRLRADEALMELLEGMRNGSGAPTPPLDPAASGPLRAAEFRTRIGGRAL
;
A
#
# COMPACT_ATOMS: atom_id res chain seq x y z
N MET A 1 1.35 -9.87 24.10
CA MET A 1 1.16 -8.49 23.62
C MET A 1 -0.24 -8.31 23.06
N ARG A 2 -0.90 -7.17 23.40
CA ARG A 2 -2.13 -6.71 22.72
C ARG A 2 -1.76 -5.75 21.57
N VAL A 3 -2.18 -6.07 20.36
CA VAL A 3 -1.84 -5.28 19.18
C VAL A 3 -3.12 -4.70 18.55
N VAL A 4 -3.12 -3.42 18.20
CA VAL A 4 -4.21 -2.79 17.45
C VAL A 4 -3.77 -2.57 16.00
N VAL A 5 -4.59 -2.99 15.04
CA VAL A 5 -4.31 -2.86 13.61
C VAL A 5 -5.41 -2.06 12.93
N THR A 6 -5.13 -0.84 12.49
CA THR A 6 -6.07 -0.05 11.68
C THR A 6 -5.90 -0.37 10.20
N GLY A 7 -6.98 -0.37 9.43
CA GLY A 7 -6.94 -0.80 8.03
C GLY A 7 -6.77 -2.33 7.87
N ALA A 8 -7.15 -3.06 8.89
CA ALA A 8 -6.94 -4.51 9.05
C ALA A 8 -7.57 -5.38 7.94
N THR A 9 -8.54 -4.86 7.19
CA THR A 9 -9.24 -5.59 6.10
C THR A 9 -8.62 -5.42 4.71
N GLY A 10 -7.61 -4.55 4.56
CA GLY A 10 -6.97 -4.27 3.28
C GLY A 10 -5.96 -5.35 2.84
N ASN A 11 -5.37 -5.16 1.66
CA ASN A 11 -4.36 -6.06 1.10
C ASN A 11 -3.23 -6.39 2.10
N VAL A 12 -2.60 -5.37 2.67
CA VAL A 12 -1.53 -5.55 3.67
C VAL A 12 -2.12 -6.01 5.01
N GLY A 13 -3.26 -5.44 5.42
CA GLY A 13 -3.86 -5.68 6.73
C GLY A 13 -4.18 -7.15 6.99
N THR A 14 -4.78 -7.85 6.02
CA THR A 14 -5.11 -9.28 6.15
C THR A 14 -3.85 -10.13 6.34
N SER A 15 -2.79 -9.87 5.58
CA SER A 15 -1.52 -10.60 5.72
C SER A 15 -0.80 -10.27 7.05
N VAL A 16 -0.89 -9.01 7.52
CA VAL A 16 -0.35 -8.61 8.84
C VAL A 16 -1.09 -9.33 9.97
N LEU A 17 -2.42 -9.41 9.91
CA LEU A 17 -3.19 -10.17 10.90
C LEU A 17 -2.77 -11.64 10.93
N GLU A 18 -2.65 -12.29 9.78
CA GLU A 18 -2.23 -13.67 9.67
C GLU A 18 -0.81 -13.90 10.23
N SER A 19 0.10 -12.96 9.97
CA SER A 19 1.47 -13.03 10.49
C SER A 19 1.51 -12.86 12.02
N LEU A 20 0.76 -11.88 12.56
CA LEU A 20 0.68 -11.63 14.01
C LEU A 20 -0.04 -12.78 14.77
N VAL A 21 -1.08 -13.37 14.20
CA VAL A 21 -1.80 -14.52 14.79
C VAL A 21 -0.87 -15.72 15.03
N ARG A 22 0.10 -15.95 14.14
CA ARG A 22 1.08 -17.03 14.25
C ARG A 22 2.18 -16.78 15.28
N ASP A 23 2.34 -15.51 15.72
CA ASP A 23 3.37 -15.18 16.70
C ASP A 23 2.89 -15.46 18.14
N GLU A 24 3.69 -16.19 18.89
CA GLU A 24 3.39 -16.55 20.29
C GLU A 24 3.46 -15.35 21.24
N ALA A 25 4.24 -14.31 20.90
CA ALA A 25 4.31 -13.09 21.69
C ALA A 25 3.03 -12.23 21.59
N VAL A 26 2.15 -12.50 20.61
CA VAL A 26 0.89 -11.78 20.42
C VAL A 26 -0.26 -12.57 21.03
N ASP A 27 -0.89 -12.03 22.06
CA ASP A 27 -2.01 -12.66 22.79
C ASP A 27 -3.37 -12.29 22.17
N SER A 28 -3.53 -11.03 21.76
CA SER A 28 -4.78 -10.51 21.21
C SER A 28 -4.54 -9.40 20.18
N ILE A 29 -5.45 -9.32 19.21
CA ILE A 29 -5.38 -8.33 18.15
C ILE A 29 -6.75 -7.65 18.02
N LEU A 30 -6.79 -6.31 18.05
CA LEU A 30 -7.96 -5.53 17.69
C LEU A 30 -7.85 -5.07 16.23
N GLY A 31 -8.61 -5.68 15.34
CA GLY A 31 -8.69 -5.29 13.94
C GLY A 31 -9.71 -4.16 13.72
N ILE A 32 -9.26 -2.99 13.32
CA ILE A 32 -10.10 -1.82 13.07
C ILE A 32 -10.28 -1.60 11.56
N ALA A 33 -11.51 -1.55 11.11
CA ALA A 33 -11.88 -1.25 9.74
C ALA A 33 -13.21 -0.50 9.68
N ARG A 34 -13.47 0.27 8.62
CA ARG A 34 -14.75 0.99 8.45
C ARG A 34 -15.97 0.07 8.35
N ARG A 35 -15.77 -1.14 7.88
CA ARG A 35 -16.80 -2.18 7.79
C ARG A 35 -16.26 -3.48 8.35
N ARG A 36 -17.00 -4.10 9.25
CA ARG A 36 -16.64 -5.39 9.82
C ARG A 36 -16.62 -6.46 8.73
N PRO A 37 -15.54 -7.25 8.60
CA PRO A 37 -15.48 -8.34 7.62
C PRO A 37 -16.24 -9.57 8.11
N ALA A 38 -16.53 -10.50 7.20
CA ALA A 38 -16.99 -11.85 7.54
C ALA A 38 -15.83 -12.78 7.94
N LEU A 39 -14.59 -12.27 7.92
CA LEU A 39 -13.39 -13.02 8.25
C LEU A 39 -13.28 -13.23 9.76
N SER A 40 -13.12 -14.50 10.19
CA SER A 40 -12.80 -14.87 11.57
C SER A 40 -11.37 -15.41 11.62
N LEU A 41 -10.56 -14.87 12.52
CA LEU A 41 -9.19 -15.32 12.78
C LEU A 41 -8.99 -15.53 14.28
N PRO A 42 -8.18 -16.51 14.69
CA PRO A 42 -7.80 -16.65 16.11
C PRO A 42 -7.18 -15.36 16.64
N LYS A 43 -7.35 -15.06 17.93
CA LYS A 43 -6.81 -13.89 18.61
C LYS A 43 -7.33 -12.53 18.06
N VAL A 44 -8.17 -12.48 17.00
CA VAL A 44 -8.62 -11.23 16.37
C VAL A 44 -10.06 -10.89 16.76
N GLU A 45 -10.20 -9.73 17.38
CA GLU A 45 -11.48 -9.06 17.58
C GLU A 45 -11.65 -7.93 16.56
N TRP A 46 -12.89 -7.72 16.06
CA TRP A 46 -13.17 -6.74 15.02
C TRP A 46 -14.03 -5.60 15.52
N VAL A 47 -13.55 -4.37 15.28
CA VAL A 47 -14.32 -3.14 15.52
C VAL A 47 -14.51 -2.37 14.23
N ALA A 48 -15.77 -1.94 14.00
CA ALA A 48 -16.10 -1.04 12.89
C ALA A 48 -15.86 0.40 13.34
N ALA A 49 -14.82 1.04 12.81
CA ALA A 49 -14.51 2.43 13.08
C ALA A 49 -13.77 3.08 11.90
N ASP A 50 -14.08 4.38 11.67
CA ASP A 50 -13.36 5.22 10.72
C ASP A 50 -12.34 6.06 11.50
N VAL A 51 -11.05 5.90 11.16
CA VAL A 51 -9.94 6.63 11.81
C VAL A 51 -10.08 8.16 11.67
N ALA A 52 -10.81 8.63 10.67
CA ALA A 52 -11.04 10.06 10.47
C ALA A 52 -12.13 10.64 11.40
N GLN A 53 -12.97 9.80 12.03
CA GLN A 53 -14.16 10.27 12.76
C GLN A 53 -14.27 9.69 14.18
N ALA A 54 -13.92 8.41 14.37
CA ALA A 54 -14.14 7.67 15.60
C ALA A 54 -13.30 8.19 16.79
N SER A 55 -13.77 7.91 18.03
CA SER A 55 -12.94 7.98 19.23
C SER A 55 -11.98 6.78 19.21
N LEU A 56 -10.68 7.03 19.10
CA LEU A 56 -9.66 5.98 18.99
C LEU A 56 -8.96 5.69 20.32
N VAL A 57 -9.00 6.63 21.27
CA VAL A 57 -8.23 6.52 22.53
C VAL A 57 -8.66 5.27 23.29
N GLU A 58 -9.96 5.10 23.52
CA GLU A 58 -10.52 3.95 24.25
C GLU A 58 -10.21 2.61 23.56
N LEU A 59 -10.16 2.61 22.22
CA LEU A 59 -9.81 1.42 21.44
C LEU A 59 -8.33 1.03 21.58
N PHE A 60 -7.47 2.02 21.87
CA PHE A 60 -6.02 1.84 22.00
C PHE A 60 -5.56 1.61 23.45
N GLU A 61 -6.42 1.83 24.45
CA GLU A 61 -6.08 1.60 25.86
C GLU A 61 -5.58 0.17 26.09
N GLY A 62 -4.45 0.04 26.79
CA GLY A 62 -3.82 -1.24 27.09
C GLY A 62 -3.17 -1.95 25.89
N ALA A 63 -3.03 -1.28 24.74
CA ALA A 63 -2.29 -1.84 23.62
C ALA A 63 -0.78 -1.68 23.83
N ASP A 64 -0.02 -2.73 23.49
CA ASP A 64 1.45 -2.72 23.45
C ASP A 64 1.98 -2.11 22.15
N ALA A 65 1.20 -2.21 21.06
CA ALA A 65 1.55 -1.63 19.76
C ALA A 65 0.31 -1.28 18.95
N VAL A 66 0.41 -0.20 18.16
CA VAL A 66 -0.54 0.15 17.10
C VAL A 66 0.14 0.01 15.75
N VAL A 67 -0.46 -0.78 14.85
CA VAL A 67 -0.05 -0.89 13.44
C VAL A 67 -1.03 -0.07 12.62
N HIS A 68 -0.57 1.05 12.05
CA HIS A 68 -1.41 1.95 11.28
C HIS A 68 -1.27 1.71 9.78
N LEU A 69 -2.24 0.95 9.22
CA LEU A 69 -2.33 0.62 7.79
C LEU A 69 -3.52 1.31 7.09
N ALA A 70 -4.39 2.00 7.84
CA ALA A 70 -5.57 2.63 7.26
C ALA A 70 -5.17 3.72 6.27
N TRP A 71 -5.49 3.51 4.99
CA TRP A 71 -5.15 4.40 3.90
C TRP A 71 -6.14 4.26 2.75
N LEU A 72 -6.56 5.38 2.17
CA LEU A 72 -7.34 5.40 0.95
C LEU A 72 -6.38 5.53 -0.24
N ILE A 73 -6.05 4.39 -0.86
CA ILE A 73 -5.15 4.35 -2.01
C ILE A 73 -5.88 4.61 -3.34
N GLN A 74 -7.23 4.48 -3.33
CA GLN A 74 -8.00 4.57 -4.57
C GLN A 74 -7.76 5.90 -5.29
N PRO A 75 -7.48 5.86 -6.59
CA PRO A 75 -7.52 7.06 -7.42
C PRO A 75 -8.92 7.68 -7.34
N SER A 76 -9.00 8.96 -7.02
CA SER A 76 -10.26 9.68 -6.86
C SER A 76 -10.15 11.10 -7.40
N HIS A 77 -11.27 11.63 -7.90
CA HIS A 77 -11.43 13.06 -8.19
C HIS A 77 -11.71 13.89 -6.93
N ASP A 78 -12.12 13.25 -5.84
CA ASP A 78 -12.31 13.87 -4.53
C ASP A 78 -11.02 13.80 -3.70
N ARG A 79 -10.16 14.78 -3.90
CA ARG A 79 -8.88 14.88 -3.23
C ARG A 79 -9.02 15.27 -1.75
N GLU A 80 -9.99 16.09 -1.44
CA GLU A 80 -10.19 16.59 -0.07
C GLU A 80 -10.57 15.45 0.88
N ALA A 81 -11.51 14.60 0.48
CA ALA A 81 -11.89 13.42 1.25
C ALA A 81 -10.73 12.41 1.41
N LEU A 82 -9.90 12.23 0.35
CA LEU A 82 -8.70 11.40 0.47
C LEU A 82 -7.74 11.96 1.53
N ARG A 83 -7.45 13.27 1.46
CA ARG A 83 -6.51 13.92 2.37
C ARG A 83 -7.03 13.95 3.81
N ALA A 84 -8.34 14.20 3.99
CA ALA A 84 -8.97 14.18 5.31
C ALA A 84 -8.81 12.81 6.00
N THR A 85 -8.97 11.73 5.25
CA THR A 85 -8.77 10.38 5.80
C THR A 85 -7.29 10.04 5.94
N ASN A 86 -6.47 10.28 4.91
CA ASN A 86 -5.08 9.84 4.88
C ASN A 86 -4.20 10.65 5.83
N VAL A 87 -4.25 11.96 5.74
CA VAL A 87 -3.43 12.85 6.59
C VAL A 87 -4.11 13.14 7.91
N GLY A 88 -5.37 13.59 7.88
CA GLY A 88 -6.14 13.90 9.08
C GLY A 88 -6.38 12.67 9.95
N GLY A 89 -6.77 11.54 9.35
CA GLY A 89 -6.95 10.26 10.04
C GLY A 89 -5.64 9.76 10.68
N SER A 90 -4.50 9.88 9.99
CA SER A 90 -3.20 9.51 10.55
C SER A 90 -2.83 10.39 11.74
N ALA A 91 -3.04 11.70 11.66
CA ALA A 91 -2.80 12.62 12.79
C ALA A 91 -3.65 12.23 14.02
N ARG A 92 -4.92 11.85 13.83
CA ARG A 92 -5.79 11.35 14.90
C ARG A 92 -5.31 10.04 15.52
N VAL A 93 -4.80 9.12 14.69
CA VAL A 93 -4.20 7.86 15.17
C VAL A 93 -2.97 8.16 16.04
N PHE A 94 -2.10 9.08 15.63
CA PHE A 94 -0.91 9.44 16.40
C PHE A 94 -1.28 10.12 17.74
N ASP A 95 -2.26 11.04 17.72
CA ASP A 95 -2.79 11.63 18.96
C ASP A 95 -3.37 10.57 19.91
N ALA A 96 -4.13 9.62 19.38
CA ALA A 96 -4.70 8.53 20.17
C ALA A 96 -3.62 7.60 20.77
N VAL A 97 -2.57 7.27 20.00
CA VAL A 97 -1.40 6.52 20.48
C VAL A 97 -0.76 7.22 21.68
N ALA A 98 -0.55 8.54 21.58
CA ALA A 98 0.05 9.33 22.67
C ALA A 98 -0.87 9.38 23.91
N ARG A 99 -2.17 9.62 23.73
CA ARG A 99 -3.15 9.76 24.82
C ARG A 99 -3.48 8.44 25.52
N ALA A 100 -3.48 7.33 24.76
CA ALA A 100 -3.65 5.98 25.30
C ALA A 100 -2.33 5.39 25.86
N HIS A 101 -1.23 6.17 25.84
CA HIS A 101 0.09 5.76 26.31
C HIS A 101 0.61 4.46 25.65
N VAL A 102 0.31 4.25 24.39
CA VAL A 102 0.79 3.07 23.64
C VAL A 102 2.30 3.21 23.40
N PRO A 103 3.12 2.21 23.80
CA PRO A 103 4.58 2.33 23.75
C PRO A 103 5.16 2.20 22.32
N ALA A 104 4.43 1.64 21.36
CA ALA A 104 4.94 1.43 20.00
C ALA A 104 3.93 1.78 18.91
N LEU A 105 4.38 2.49 17.88
CA LEU A 105 3.64 2.81 16.67
C LEU A 105 4.38 2.29 15.44
N VAL A 106 3.75 1.42 14.66
CA VAL A 106 4.27 0.94 13.38
C VAL A 106 3.42 1.52 12.26
N TYR A 107 4.01 2.37 11.44
CA TYR A 107 3.30 3.10 10.38
C TYR A 107 3.61 2.53 8.98
N ALA A 108 2.56 2.35 8.19
CA ALA A 108 2.65 2.01 6.77
C ALA A 108 2.96 3.24 5.92
N SER A 109 4.22 3.58 5.80
CA SER A 109 4.70 4.54 4.83
C SER A 109 4.76 3.93 3.42
N SER A 110 5.62 4.40 2.54
CA SER A 110 5.74 3.95 1.15
C SER A 110 7.01 4.49 0.51
N VAL A 111 7.50 3.83 -0.53
CA VAL A 111 8.45 4.42 -1.49
C VAL A 111 7.94 5.74 -2.07
N GLY A 112 6.62 5.93 -2.11
CA GLY A 112 5.99 7.18 -2.56
C GLY A 112 6.22 8.39 -1.67
N ALA A 113 6.68 8.21 -0.43
CA ALA A 113 7.05 9.32 0.45
C ALA A 113 8.35 10.01 0.00
N TYR A 114 9.21 9.31 -0.70
CA TYR A 114 10.49 9.86 -1.14
C TYR A 114 10.36 10.96 -2.19
N SER A 115 11.26 11.92 -2.12
CA SER A 115 11.53 12.88 -3.20
C SER A 115 12.00 12.18 -4.47
N PRO A 116 11.92 12.84 -5.65
CA PRO A 116 12.44 12.28 -6.89
C PRO A 116 13.87 11.77 -6.72
N GLY A 117 14.14 10.57 -7.22
CA GLY A 117 15.42 9.92 -7.00
C GLY A 117 15.96 9.13 -8.19
N PRO A 118 17.15 8.53 -8.03
CA PRO A 118 17.80 7.75 -9.06
C PRO A 118 17.05 6.44 -9.36
N LYS A 119 17.17 5.97 -10.61
CA LYS A 119 16.65 4.68 -11.07
C LYS A 119 17.75 3.69 -11.43
N ASP A 120 18.99 4.12 -11.39
CA ASP A 120 20.20 3.37 -11.76
C ASP A 120 21.02 2.92 -10.56
N ARG A 121 20.78 3.49 -9.40
CA ARG A 121 21.34 3.08 -8.10
C ARG A 121 20.28 3.08 -7.01
N ALA A 122 20.49 2.30 -5.98
CA ALA A 122 19.63 2.29 -4.80
C ALA A 122 19.96 3.43 -3.83
N VAL A 123 18.98 3.84 -3.05
CA VAL A 123 19.10 4.81 -1.95
C VAL A 123 18.66 4.16 -0.63
N ASP A 124 19.26 4.59 0.45
CA ASP A 124 18.90 4.18 1.80
C ASP A 124 17.78 5.08 2.38
N GLU A 125 17.46 4.87 3.64
CA GLU A 125 16.37 5.55 4.34
C GLU A 125 16.63 7.03 4.62
N SER A 126 17.86 7.52 4.43
CA SER A 126 18.22 8.93 4.57
C SER A 126 17.81 9.79 3.37
N TRP A 127 17.39 9.17 2.26
CA TRP A 127 16.91 9.93 1.10
C TRP A 127 15.70 10.80 1.47
N PRO A 128 15.64 12.08 1.03
CA PRO A 128 14.58 13.00 1.43
C PRO A 128 13.16 12.49 1.14
N THR A 129 12.21 12.82 2.01
CA THR A 129 10.79 12.40 1.96
C THR A 129 9.84 13.52 1.57
N GLY A 130 10.20 14.34 0.58
CA GLY A 130 9.36 15.45 0.07
C GLY A 130 8.22 15.01 -0.87
N GLY A 131 8.09 13.71 -1.17
CA GLY A 131 7.10 13.19 -2.11
C GLY A 131 7.35 13.61 -3.56
N ILE A 132 6.36 13.31 -4.43
CA ILE A 132 6.36 13.71 -5.84
C ILE A 132 5.27 14.78 -6.02
N PRO A 133 5.61 16.02 -6.40
CA PRO A 133 4.67 17.14 -6.39
C PRO A 133 3.41 16.96 -7.24
N SER A 134 3.47 16.19 -8.31
CA SER A 134 2.32 15.90 -9.19
C SER A 134 1.48 14.68 -8.76
N SER A 135 1.89 13.95 -7.71
CA SER A 135 1.20 12.77 -7.20
C SER A 135 0.56 13.05 -5.85
N PHE A 136 -0.76 13.05 -5.78
CA PHE A 136 -1.50 13.26 -4.53
C PHE A 136 -1.16 12.21 -3.48
N TYR A 137 -1.03 10.95 -3.90
CA TYR A 137 -0.60 9.88 -3.03
C TYR A 137 0.76 10.16 -2.38
N ALA A 138 1.73 10.60 -3.18
CA ALA A 138 3.08 10.91 -2.71
C ALA A 138 3.09 12.13 -1.76
N GLN A 139 2.33 13.18 -2.11
CA GLN A 139 2.19 14.35 -1.26
C GLN A 139 1.58 14.01 0.11
N ASP A 140 0.54 13.18 0.14
CA ASP A 140 -0.09 12.76 1.39
C ASP A 140 0.85 11.87 2.21
N LYS A 141 1.60 10.93 1.58
CA LYS A 141 2.62 10.13 2.27
C LYS A 141 3.73 10.97 2.87
N ALA A 142 4.25 11.95 2.12
CA ALA A 142 5.26 12.88 2.62
C ALA A 142 4.73 13.75 3.77
N ALA A 143 3.49 14.23 3.68
CA ALA A 143 2.86 14.99 4.76
C ALA A 143 2.76 14.18 6.06
N VAL A 144 2.42 12.88 5.97
CA VAL A 144 2.35 12.03 7.17
C VAL A 144 3.75 11.68 7.70
N GLU A 145 4.77 11.54 6.85
CA GLU A 145 6.17 11.43 7.32
C GLU A 145 6.58 12.67 8.14
N SER A 146 6.22 13.87 7.69
CA SER A 146 6.49 15.10 8.45
C SER A 146 5.73 15.15 9.79
N LEU A 147 4.47 14.71 9.83
CA LEU A 147 3.72 14.59 11.09
C LEU A 147 4.38 13.60 12.06
N LEU A 148 4.98 12.51 11.53
CA LEU A 148 5.72 11.56 12.37
C LEU A 148 7.04 12.15 12.89
N ASP A 149 7.73 13.00 12.10
CA ASP A 149 8.93 13.70 12.59
C ASP A 149 8.58 14.59 13.79
N GLU A 150 7.50 15.36 13.71
CA GLU A 150 7.01 16.19 14.82
C GLU A 150 6.54 15.32 16.01
N PHE A 151 5.88 14.20 15.73
CA PHE A 151 5.41 13.26 16.76
C PHE A 151 6.58 12.64 17.53
N GLU A 152 7.62 12.15 16.87
CA GLU A 152 8.81 11.57 17.52
C GLU A 152 9.52 12.59 18.42
N VAL A 153 9.63 13.85 18.00
CA VAL A 153 10.20 14.93 18.80
C VAL A 153 9.33 15.21 20.04
N SER A 154 8.01 15.26 19.88
CA SER A 154 7.08 15.61 20.96
C SER A 154 6.75 14.43 21.89
N ARG A 155 7.00 13.19 21.48
CA ARG A 155 6.68 11.95 22.19
C ARG A 155 7.84 10.95 22.14
N PRO A 156 9.01 11.29 22.70
CA PRO A 156 10.22 10.46 22.61
C PRO A 156 10.10 9.10 23.33
N SER A 157 9.09 8.93 24.18
CA SER A 157 8.80 7.66 24.86
C SER A 157 8.08 6.64 23.96
N VAL A 158 7.51 7.07 22.81
CA VAL A 158 6.86 6.17 21.87
C VAL A 158 7.87 5.71 20.83
N ARG A 159 8.08 4.41 20.73
CA ARG A 159 8.92 3.81 19.69
C ARG A 159 8.16 3.85 18.37
N VAL A 160 8.69 4.57 17.39
CA VAL A 160 8.09 4.69 16.03
C VAL A 160 8.89 3.87 15.03
N VAL A 161 8.19 3.06 14.24
CA VAL A 161 8.73 2.34 13.09
C VAL A 161 7.96 2.75 11.83
N ARG A 162 8.67 3.15 10.80
CA ARG A 162 8.10 3.55 9.50
C ARG A 162 8.53 2.55 8.43
N LEU A 163 7.63 1.71 7.96
CA LEU A 163 7.95 0.81 6.86
C LEU A 163 7.66 1.49 5.53
N ARG A 164 8.66 1.59 4.68
CA ARG A 164 8.59 2.17 3.33
C ARG A 164 8.65 1.07 2.27
N PRO A 165 7.54 0.38 2.01
CA PRO A 165 7.51 -0.68 1.01
C PRO A 165 7.53 -0.14 -0.42
N GLY A 166 8.03 -1.00 -1.34
CA GLY A 166 7.70 -0.93 -2.74
C GLY A 166 6.22 -1.27 -3.01
N LEU A 167 5.88 -1.68 -4.23
CA LEU A 167 4.54 -2.15 -4.52
C LEU A 167 4.29 -3.50 -3.82
N ILE A 168 3.15 -3.63 -3.14
CA ILE A 168 2.82 -4.84 -2.39
C ILE A 168 1.78 -5.64 -3.14
N PHE A 169 2.11 -6.87 -3.48
CA PHE A 169 1.30 -7.76 -4.30
C PHE A 169 1.01 -9.09 -3.61
N LYS A 170 -0.15 -9.67 -3.91
CA LYS A 170 -0.55 -11.05 -3.67
C LYS A 170 -1.72 -11.42 -4.57
N LEU A 171 -2.01 -12.70 -4.68
CA LEU A 171 -3.09 -13.23 -5.53
C LEU A 171 -4.45 -12.58 -5.22
N GLU A 172 -4.83 -12.52 -3.92
CA GLU A 172 -6.13 -12.03 -3.47
C GLU A 172 -6.32 -10.52 -3.67
N SER A 173 -5.25 -9.77 -3.90
CA SER A 173 -5.34 -8.34 -4.22
C SER A 173 -5.72 -8.06 -5.68
N GLY A 174 -5.76 -9.09 -6.52
CA GLY A 174 -5.95 -8.96 -7.97
C GLY A 174 -7.22 -8.21 -8.35
N THR A 175 -8.38 -8.57 -7.78
CA THR A 175 -9.65 -7.87 -8.09
C THR A 175 -9.64 -6.43 -7.59
N GLU A 176 -9.11 -6.15 -6.40
CA GLU A 176 -9.02 -4.80 -5.85
C GLU A 176 -8.12 -3.92 -6.73
N ILE A 177 -6.89 -4.35 -7.01
CA ILE A 177 -5.92 -3.56 -7.80
C ILE A 177 -6.44 -3.32 -9.22
N ARG A 178 -7.02 -4.33 -9.87
CA ARG A 178 -7.66 -4.15 -11.17
C ARG A 178 -8.77 -3.09 -11.09
N ARG A 179 -9.63 -3.16 -10.09
CA ARG A 179 -10.73 -2.22 -9.90
C ARG A 179 -10.23 -0.79 -9.66
N LEU A 180 -9.19 -0.64 -8.85
CA LEU A 180 -8.67 0.66 -8.45
C LEU A 180 -7.87 1.34 -9.57
N PHE A 181 -7.10 0.58 -10.34
CA PHE A 181 -6.12 1.16 -11.29
C PHE A 181 -6.46 0.92 -12.76
N ALA A 182 -7.00 -0.23 -13.13
CA ALA A 182 -7.39 -0.50 -14.51
C ALA A 182 -8.85 -0.10 -14.81
N GLY A 183 -9.71 -0.20 -13.80
CA GLY A 183 -11.13 0.17 -13.92
C GLY A 183 -11.98 -0.87 -14.64
N PRO A 184 -13.29 -0.55 -14.86
CA PRO A 184 -14.26 -1.51 -15.37
C PRO A 184 -14.11 -1.84 -16.86
N LEU A 185 -13.51 -0.94 -17.63
CA LEU A 185 -13.42 -1.09 -19.09
C LEU A 185 -12.31 -2.05 -19.54
N VAL A 186 -11.39 -2.42 -18.65
CA VAL A 186 -10.28 -3.33 -18.98
C VAL A 186 -10.70 -4.79 -18.76
N PRO A 187 -10.80 -5.62 -19.82
CA PRO A 187 -11.14 -7.04 -19.71
C PRO A 187 -10.08 -7.82 -18.91
N ARG A 188 -10.51 -8.80 -18.10
CA ARG A 188 -9.61 -9.66 -17.33
C ARG A 188 -8.62 -10.43 -18.23
N ALA A 189 -9.03 -10.82 -19.42
CA ALA A 189 -8.19 -11.54 -20.38
C ALA A 189 -6.91 -10.79 -20.76
N LEU A 190 -6.88 -9.46 -20.68
CA LEU A 190 -5.68 -8.66 -20.97
C LEU A 190 -4.54 -8.85 -19.92
N PHE A 191 -4.83 -9.44 -18.77
CA PHE A 191 -3.81 -9.79 -17.77
C PHE A 191 -3.21 -11.19 -17.99
N SER A 192 -3.63 -11.90 -19.06
CA SER A 192 -3.02 -13.18 -19.44
C SER A 192 -1.69 -12.95 -20.17
N ARG A 193 -0.76 -13.88 -19.98
CA ARG A 193 0.51 -13.88 -20.73
C ARG A 193 0.22 -13.97 -22.23
N GLY A 194 0.93 -13.20 -23.04
CA GLY A 194 0.76 -13.15 -24.49
C GLY A 194 -0.50 -12.40 -24.97
N ALA A 195 -1.39 -11.93 -24.06
CA ALA A 195 -2.59 -11.19 -24.44
C ALA A 195 -2.28 -9.79 -25.02
N LEU A 196 -1.20 -9.18 -24.56
CA LEU A 196 -0.70 -7.90 -25.05
C LEU A 196 0.54 -8.13 -25.89
N PRO A 197 0.54 -7.82 -27.21
CA PRO A 197 1.73 -8.01 -28.04
C PRO A 197 2.86 -7.05 -27.68
N PHE A 198 2.53 -5.91 -27.08
CA PHE A 198 3.48 -4.86 -26.74
C PHE A 198 3.22 -4.27 -25.34
N VAL A 199 4.31 -3.87 -24.68
CA VAL A 199 4.27 -3.08 -23.43
C VAL A 199 5.11 -1.81 -23.58
N PRO A 200 4.68 -0.68 -23.00
CA PRO A 200 5.45 0.55 -23.09
C PRO A 200 6.75 0.44 -22.29
N ALA A 201 7.84 0.82 -22.92
CA ALA A 201 9.16 0.87 -22.30
C ALA A 201 9.69 2.31 -22.28
N THR A 202 9.95 2.82 -21.08
CA THR A 202 10.69 4.07 -20.88
C THR A 202 11.80 3.84 -19.85
N ARG A 203 12.96 4.49 -20.02
CA ARG A 203 14.16 4.23 -19.20
C ARG A 203 13.93 4.36 -17.71
N ARG A 204 12.99 5.24 -17.29
CA ARG A 204 12.69 5.49 -15.89
C ARG A 204 11.57 4.61 -15.32
N LEU A 205 10.89 3.80 -16.13
CA LEU A 205 9.84 2.89 -15.65
C LEU A 205 10.50 1.64 -15.03
N ARG A 206 11.03 1.83 -13.85
CA ARG A 206 11.64 0.78 -13.01
C ARG A 206 11.05 0.88 -11.62
N PHE A 207 10.63 -0.23 -11.06
CA PHE A 207 10.01 -0.28 -9.75
C PHE A 207 10.40 -1.54 -8.98
N GLN A 208 10.16 -1.52 -7.69
CA GLN A 208 10.35 -2.66 -6.81
C GLN A 208 9.02 -3.11 -6.26
N ALA A 209 8.89 -4.41 -6.08
CA ALA A 209 7.75 -5.04 -5.46
C ALA A 209 8.20 -5.93 -4.29
N VAL A 210 7.22 -6.29 -3.46
CA VAL A 210 7.37 -7.24 -2.36
C VAL A 210 6.06 -8.01 -2.24
N HIS A 211 6.12 -9.29 -1.89
CA HIS A 211 4.91 -10.06 -1.61
C HIS A 211 4.25 -9.59 -0.31
N ALA A 212 2.92 -9.64 -0.23
CA ALA A 212 2.18 -9.16 0.94
C ALA A 212 2.53 -9.91 2.23
N GLU A 213 2.86 -11.21 2.15
CA GLU A 213 3.34 -11.99 3.31
C GLU A 213 4.72 -11.52 3.78
N ASP A 214 5.64 -11.23 2.86
CA ASP A 214 6.97 -10.71 3.22
C ASP A 214 6.88 -9.29 3.81
N ALA A 215 5.98 -8.46 3.26
CA ALA A 215 5.69 -7.17 3.88
C ALA A 215 5.10 -7.34 5.28
N ALA A 216 4.15 -8.26 5.46
CA ALA A 216 3.54 -8.56 6.76
C ALA A 216 4.57 -9.05 7.79
N GLU A 217 5.54 -9.84 7.36
CA GLU A 217 6.64 -10.27 8.22
C GLU A 217 7.48 -9.08 8.71
N ALA A 218 7.72 -8.06 7.87
CA ALA A 218 8.38 -6.83 8.31
C ALA A 218 7.55 -6.08 9.39
N TYR A 219 6.22 -6.03 9.25
CA TYR A 219 5.34 -5.46 10.26
C TYR A 219 5.37 -6.25 11.57
N ARG A 220 5.33 -7.60 11.50
CA ARG A 220 5.43 -8.45 12.68
C ARG A 220 6.75 -8.22 13.43
N LEU A 221 7.88 -8.25 12.71
CA LEU A 221 9.20 -7.99 13.30
C LEU A 221 9.30 -6.59 13.91
N ALA A 222 8.69 -5.59 13.29
CA ALA A 222 8.61 -4.24 13.84
C ALA A 222 7.76 -4.15 15.12
N VAL A 223 6.70 -4.98 15.23
CA VAL A 223 5.84 -5.05 16.42
C VAL A 223 6.57 -5.72 17.59
N VAL A 224 7.10 -6.93 17.37
CA VAL A 224 7.68 -7.75 18.45
C VAL A 224 9.12 -7.38 18.79
N GLY A 225 9.82 -6.71 17.89
CA GLY A 225 11.22 -6.30 18.07
C GLY A 225 11.37 -4.94 18.74
N SER A 226 12.62 -4.50 18.89
CA SER A 226 13.01 -3.22 19.51
C SER A 226 13.47 -2.16 18.51
N ALA A 227 13.54 -2.48 17.21
CA ALA A 227 13.99 -1.55 16.16
C ALA A 227 13.10 -0.32 16.04
N SER A 228 13.68 0.83 15.67
CA SER A 228 12.99 2.11 15.49
C SER A 228 13.45 2.84 14.22
N GLY A 229 12.69 3.85 13.82
CA GLY A 229 12.96 4.66 12.64
C GLY A 229 12.44 4.06 11.33
N ALA A 230 12.97 4.50 10.19
CA ALA A 230 12.50 4.10 8.87
C ALA A 230 13.22 2.86 8.32
N PHE A 231 12.49 2.03 7.56
CA PHE A 231 13.00 0.83 6.90
C PHE A 231 12.43 0.68 5.50
N ASN A 232 13.30 0.53 4.51
CA ASN A 232 12.93 0.17 3.14
C ASN A 232 12.58 -1.32 3.04
N ILE A 233 11.43 -1.61 2.45
CA ILE A 233 10.92 -2.99 2.32
C ILE A 233 10.70 -3.29 0.83
N ALA A 234 11.64 -4.01 0.22
CA ALA A 234 11.60 -4.32 -1.21
C ALA A 234 12.33 -5.63 -1.51
N ALA A 235 11.74 -6.44 -2.39
CA ALA A 235 12.37 -7.66 -2.91
C ALA A 235 13.13 -7.39 -4.21
N GLN A 236 13.97 -8.34 -4.58
CA GLN A 236 14.66 -8.38 -5.88
C GLN A 236 13.96 -9.39 -6.82
N PRO A 237 14.11 -9.24 -8.14
CA PRO A 237 14.84 -8.19 -8.85
C PRO A 237 14.06 -6.87 -8.96
N VAL A 238 14.75 -5.77 -9.26
CA VAL A 238 14.07 -4.54 -9.73
C VAL A 238 13.37 -4.85 -11.06
N ILE A 239 12.07 -4.58 -11.12
CA ILE A 239 11.29 -4.81 -12.32
C ILE A 239 11.50 -3.63 -13.27
N ASP A 240 12.21 -3.91 -14.35
CA ASP A 240 12.42 -2.97 -15.44
C ASP A 240 11.51 -3.30 -16.65
N PRO A 241 11.44 -2.46 -17.69
CA PRO A 241 10.59 -2.71 -18.84
C PRO A 241 10.89 -4.01 -19.58
N LYS A 242 12.14 -4.50 -19.55
CA LYS A 242 12.51 -5.76 -20.20
C LYS A 242 11.96 -6.95 -19.43
N LEU A 243 12.19 -6.99 -18.12
CA LEU A 243 11.64 -8.03 -17.23
C LEU A 243 10.12 -8.01 -17.25
N PHE A 244 9.51 -6.82 -17.19
CA PHE A 244 8.04 -6.69 -17.25
C PHE A 244 7.46 -7.24 -18.58
N ALA A 245 8.14 -6.96 -19.70
CA ALA A 245 7.78 -7.54 -21.00
C ALA A 245 7.91 -9.08 -21.03
N GLN A 246 8.95 -9.63 -20.43
CA GLN A 246 9.16 -11.08 -20.31
C GLN A 246 8.05 -11.75 -19.47
N ILE A 247 7.67 -11.13 -18.35
CA ILE A 247 6.57 -11.63 -17.49
C ILE A 247 5.26 -11.70 -18.27
N LEU A 248 4.96 -10.69 -19.09
CA LEU A 248 3.73 -10.62 -19.89
C LEU A 248 3.81 -11.39 -21.22
N ASP A 249 4.97 -11.93 -21.58
CA ASP A 249 5.24 -12.52 -22.90
C ASP A 249 4.91 -11.53 -24.04
N ALA A 250 5.43 -10.31 -23.89
CA ALA A 250 5.20 -9.17 -24.78
C ALA A 250 6.52 -8.57 -25.29
N ARG A 251 6.43 -7.71 -26.30
CA ARG A 251 7.61 -6.97 -26.79
C ARG A 251 7.65 -5.57 -26.18
N PRO A 252 8.80 -5.12 -25.62
CA PRO A 252 8.90 -3.76 -25.12
C PRO A 252 9.05 -2.77 -26.29
N ILE A 253 8.16 -1.78 -26.37
CA ILE A 253 8.25 -0.68 -27.34
C ILE A 253 8.62 0.63 -26.64
N ARG A 254 9.58 1.35 -27.22
CA ARG A 254 10.01 2.64 -26.65
C ARG A 254 8.90 3.67 -26.81
N VAL A 255 8.43 4.17 -25.68
CA VAL A 255 7.42 5.22 -25.60
C VAL A 255 7.98 6.38 -24.76
N PRO A 256 7.93 7.63 -25.25
CA PRO A 256 8.29 8.78 -24.44
C PRO A 256 7.43 8.86 -23.16
N ALA A 257 8.04 9.20 -22.03
CA ALA A 257 7.33 9.35 -20.76
C ALA A 257 6.20 10.40 -20.84
N SER A 258 6.41 11.46 -21.62
CA SER A 258 5.39 12.50 -21.88
C SER A 258 4.16 11.95 -22.62
N ALA A 259 4.34 11.02 -23.54
CA ALA A 259 3.22 10.39 -24.25
C ALA A 259 2.40 9.49 -23.34
N LEU A 260 3.06 8.68 -22.47
CA LEU A 260 2.37 7.87 -21.45
C LEU A 260 1.57 8.76 -20.49
N ARG A 261 2.18 9.84 -20.03
CA ARG A 261 1.54 10.80 -19.14
C ARG A 261 0.35 11.49 -19.82
N ALA A 262 0.49 11.91 -21.07
CA ALA A 262 -0.58 12.54 -21.83
C ALA A 262 -1.76 11.58 -22.03
N LEU A 263 -1.50 10.31 -22.40
CA LEU A 263 -2.52 9.27 -22.52
C LEU A 263 -3.26 9.05 -21.20
N ALA A 264 -2.53 8.91 -20.10
CA ALA A 264 -3.13 8.79 -18.78
C ALA A 264 -3.97 10.01 -18.40
N SER A 265 -3.51 11.23 -18.74
CA SER A 265 -4.25 12.46 -18.47
C SER A 265 -5.56 12.55 -19.25
N VAL A 266 -5.52 12.26 -20.54
CA VAL A 266 -6.71 12.31 -21.41
C VAL A 266 -7.73 11.25 -20.98
N SER A 267 -7.28 9.98 -20.84
CA SER A 267 -8.17 8.88 -20.43
C SER A 267 -8.79 9.09 -19.05
N TRP A 268 -8.05 9.67 -18.10
CA TRP A 268 -8.57 10.01 -16.78
C TRP A 268 -9.60 11.15 -16.83
N ARG A 269 -9.33 12.23 -17.58
CA ARG A 269 -10.28 13.35 -17.77
C ARG A 269 -11.59 12.90 -18.44
N LEU A 270 -11.49 11.99 -19.39
CA LEU A 270 -12.64 11.36 -20.06
C LEU A 270 -13.31 10.27 -19.24
N ARG A 271 -12.81 9.99 -18.01
CA ARG A 271 -13.30 8.93 -17.11
C ARG A 271 -13.31 7.53 -17.73
N LEU A 272 -12.38 7.26 -18.66
CA LEU A 272 -12.21 5.94 -19.26
C LEU A 272 -11.46 4.97 -18.34
N GLN A 273 -10.65 5.50 -17.45
CA GLN A 273 -9.92 4.74 -16.43
C GLN A 273 -9.74 5.60 -15.15
N PRO A 274 -9.55 4.99 -13.95
CA PRO A 274 -9.55 5.71 -12.68
C PRO A 274 -8.23 6.38 -12.32
N THR A 275 -7.10 6.07 -12.99
CA THR A 275 -5.75 6.42 -12.54
C THR A 275 -5.31 7.81 -13.06
N PRO A 276 -5.15 8.84 -12.20
CA PRO A 276 -4.66 10.14 -12.63
C PRO A 276 -3.19 10.09 -13.07
N PRO A 277 -2.72 11.06 -13.91
CA PRO A 277 -1.37 11.06 -14.46
C PRO A 277 -0.27 11.12 -13.38
N GLY A 278 -0.57 11.59 -12.19
CA GLY A 278 0.36 11.61 -11.06
C GLY A 278 0.88 10.23 -10.63
N TRP A 279 0.17 9.15 -10.96
CA TRP A 279 0.69 7.78 -10.74
C TRP A 279 1.80 7.40 -11.73
N ILE A 280 1.72 7.89 -12.97
CA ILE A 280 2.82 7.76 -13.94
C ILE A 280 4.03 8.56 -13.46
N ASP A 281 3.82 9.81 -13.03
CA ASP A 281 4.88 10.66 -12.48
C ASP A 281 5.54 9.98 -11.27
N LEU A 282 4.75 9.41 -10.35
CA LEU A 282 5.23 8.63 -9.22
C LEU A 282 6.11 7.45 -9.67
N ALA A 283 5.61 6.60 -10.56
CA ALA A 283 6.34 5.43 -11.05
C ALA A 283 7.68 5.79 -11.71
N LEU A 284 7.75 6.93 -12.39
CA LEU A 284 8.95 7.43 -13.07
C LEU A 284 9.93 8.15 -12.13
N ALA A 285 9.46 8.69 -11.01
CA ALA A 285 10.25 9.60 -10.18
C ALA A 285 10.78 8.97 -8.88
N VAL A 286 10.05 8.05 -8.23
CA VAL A 286 10.50 7.43 -6.97
C VAL A 286 11.82 6.70 -7.15
N PRO A 287 12.74 6.72 -6.15
CA PRO A 287 14.03 6.04 -6.23
C PRO A 287 13.89 4.51 -6.22
N ILE A 288 14.98 3.83 -6.54
CA ILE A 288 15.18 2.42 -6.19
C ILE A 288 15.72 2.38 -4.75
N MET A 289 15.15 1.55 -3.92
CA MET A 289 15.45 1.47 -2.49
C MET A 289 16.47 0.37 -2.18
N ASP A 290 17.39 0.64 -1.27
CA ASP A 290 18.19 -0.38 -0.60
C ASP A 290 17.49 -0.85 0.68
N ALA A 291 17.23 -2.15 0.80
CA ALA A 291 16.63 -2.77 1.98
C ALA A 291 17.66 -3.39 2.93
N ALA A 292 18.93 -3.01 2.85
CA ALA A 292 20.01 -3.58 3.67
C ALA A 292 19.78 -3.29 5.17
N LYS A 293 19.25 -2.12 5.52
CA LYS A 293 18.94 -1.77 6.92
C LYS A 293 17.89 -2.70 7.51
N ALA A 294 16.82 -3.02 6.77
CA ALA A 294 15.78 -3.96 7.23
C ALA A 294 16.38 -5.35 7.50
N ARG A 295 17.32 -5.81 6.69
CA ARG A 295 18.02 -7.08 6.95
C ARG A 295 18.85 -7.06 8.22
N ARG A 296 19.61 -5.98 8.46
CA ARG A 296 20.53 -5.91 9.62
C ARG A 296 19.79 -5.66 10.94
N GLU A 297 18.78 -4.78 10.94
CA GLU A 297 18.20 -4.25 12.18
C GLU A 297 16.83 -4.85 12.51
N LEU A 298 16.02 -5.25 11.50
CA LEU A 298 14.80 -6.00 11.72
C LEU A 298 14.99 -7.52 11.60
N GLY A 299 16.12 -7.99 11.03
CA GLY A 299 16.29 -9.39 10.67
C GLY A 299 15.37 -9.83 9.51
N TRP A 300 14.85 -8.86 8.74
CA TRP A 300 13.91 -9.11 7.67
C TRP A 300 14.60 -9.49 6.35
N SER A 301 14.08 -10.51 5.68
CA SER A 301 14.47 -10.85 4.31
C SER A 301 13.24 -11.36 3.54
N PRO A 302 13.04 -10.93 2.29
CA PRO A 302 11.94 -11.45 1.48
C PRO A 302 12.18 -12.91 1.12
N ARG A 303 11.13 -13.74 1.19
CA ARG A 303 11.13 -15.14 0.77
C ARG A 303 10.76 -15.30 -0.70
N LEU A 304 9.87 -14.43 -1.20
CA LEU A 304 9.44 -14.40 -2.58
C LEU A 304 10.17 -13.30 -3.36
N ARG A 305 10.41 -13.57 -4.64
CA ARG A 305 11.00 -12.62 -5.56
C ARG A 305 9.95 -11.58 -6.00
N ALA A 306 10.41 -10.39 -6.39
CA ALA A 306 9.52 -9.33 -6.86
C ALA A 306 8.75 -9.69 -8.14
N ASP A 307 9.37 -10.45 -9.05
CA ASP A 307 8.73 -10.93 -10.27
C ASP A 307 7.69 -12.03 -9.98
N GLU A 308 7.91 -12.91 -9.01
CA GLU A 308 6.94 -13.90 -8.54
C GLU A 308 5.70 -13.21 -7.95
N ALA A 309 5.90 -12.25 -7.05
CA ALA A 309 4.79 -11.47 -6.47
C ALA A 309 3.96 -10.73 -7.55
N LEU A 310 4.63 -10.21 -8.60
CA LEU A 310 3.93 -9.60 -9.72
C LEU A 310 3.15 -10.63 -10.56
N MET A 311 3.71 -11.82 -10.79
CA MET A 311 3.01 -12.89 -11.50
C MET A 311 1.77 -13.36 -10.77
N GLU A 312 1.80 -13.50 -9.46
CA GLU A 312 0.64 -13.83 -8.63
C GLU A 312 -0.45 -12.73 -8.73
N LEU A 313 -0.05 -11.45 -8.66
CA LEU A 313 -1.01 -10.36 -8.88
C LEU A 313 -1.71 -10.47 -10.24
N LEU A 314 -0.94 -10.65 -11.32
CA LEU A 314 -1.50 -10.75 -12.68
C LEU A 314 -2.44 -11.95 -12.81
N GLU A 315 -2.09 -13.08 -12.19
CA GLU A 315 -2.96 -14.25 -12.10
C GLU A 315 -4.23 -13.93 -11.33
N GLY A 316 -4.14 -13.27 -10.18
CA GLY A 316 -5.28 -12.82 -9.39
C GLY A 316 -6.19 -11.87 -10.17
N MET A 317 -5.61 -10.93 -10.95
CA MET A 317 -6.38 -10.02 -11.81
C MET A 317 -7.12 -10.77 -12.93
N ARG A 318 -6.48 -11.75 -13.53
CA ARG A 318 -7.07 -12.63 -14.56
C ARG A 318 -8.21 -13.49 -14.01
N ASN A 319 -7.97 -14.17 -12.89
CA ASN A 319 -8.91 -15.10 -12.27
C ASN A 319 -10.02 -14.38 -11.49
N GLY A 320 -9.81 -13.10 -11.15
CA GLY A 320 -10.72 -12.34 -10.31
C GLY A 320 -10.63 -12.76 -8.85
N SER A 321 -9.44 -13.12 -8.41
CA SER A 321 -9.18 -13.53 -7.03
C SER A 321 -9.43 -12.39 -6.04
N GLY A 322 -9.82 -12.75 -4.82
CA GLY A 322 -10.08 -11.83 -3.72
C GLY A 322 -10.14 -12.55 -2.39
N ALA A 323 -10.57 -11.86 -1.34
CA ALA A 323 -10.73 -12.38 0.01
C ALA A 323 -12.06 -11.92 0.62
N PRO A 324 -12.58 -12.58 1.68
CA PRO A 324 -13.86 -12.25 2.31
C PRO A 324 -13.76 -11.00 3.21
N THR A 325 -13.16 -9.94 2.68
CA THR A 325 -13.06 -8.63 3.33
C THR A 325 -13.55 -7.53 2.38
N PRO A 326 -14.21 -6.47 2.88
CA PRO A 326 -14.86 -5.48 2.01
C PRO A 326 -13.99 -4.86 0.92
N PRO A 327 -12.68 -4.58 1.11
CA PRO A 327 -11.81 -4.10 0.04
C PRO A 327 -11.45 -5.17 -1.00
N LEU A 328 -11.24 -6.42 -0.56
CA LEU A 328 -10.74 -7.52 -1.39
C LEU A 328 -11.86 -8.38 -1.99
N ASP A 329 -13.11 -8.17 -1.58
CA ASP A 329 -14.25 -8.96 -2.05
C ASP A 329 -14.44 -8.81 -3.58
N PRO A 330 -14.37 -9.91 -4.34
CA PRO A 330 -14.61 -9.90 -5.78
C PRO A 330 -16.01 -9.42 -6.16
N ALA A 331 -17.00 -9.62 -5.29
CA ALA A 331 -18.39 -9.23 -5.50
C ALA A 331 -18.67 -7.75 -5.12
N ALA A 332 -17.73 -7.04 -4.51
CA ALA A 332 -17.92 -5.67 -4.04
C ALA A 332 -18.35 -4.65 -5.13
N SER A 333 -18.14 -4.97 -6.42
CA SER A 333 -18.57 -4.16 -7.57
C SER A 333 -20.00 -4.47 -8.05
N GLY A 334 -20.67 -5.46 -7.45
CA GLY A 334 -22.00 -5.93 -7.86
C GLY A 334 -22.04 -6.65 -9.21
N PRO A 335 -23.23 -7.11 -9.65
CA PRO A 335 -23.41 -7.79 -10.92
C PRO A 335 -22.88 -6.95 -12.09
N LEU A 336 -22.16 -7.58 -13.03
CA LEU A 336 -21.55 -6.92 -14.20
C LEU A 336 -20.76 -5.65 -13.85
N ARG A 337 -20.30 -5.54 -12.60
CA ARG A 337 -19.55 -4.38 -12.08
C ARG A 337 -20.34 -3.06 -12.12
N ALA A 338 -21.67 -3.16 -12.00
CA ALA A 338 -22.58 -2.02 -12.11
C ALA A 338 -22.28 -0.91 -11.09
N ALA A 339 -21.80 -1.24 -9.89
CA ALA A 339 -21.43 -0.26 -8.89
C ALA A 339 -20.25 0.64 -9.33
N GLU A 340 -19.31 0.13 -10.11
CA GLU A 340 -18.16 0.90 -10.64
C GLU A 340 -18.63 1.96 -11.66
N PHE A 341 -19.68 1.68 -12.43
CA PHE A 341 -20.28 2.63 -13.38
C PHE A 341 -21.21 3.62 -12.69
N ARG A 342 -22.02 3.18 -11.71
CA ARG A 342 -22.98 4.02 -10.98
C ARG A 342 -22.30 5.14 -10.20
N THR A 343 -21.14 4.87 -9.59
CA THR A 343 -20.36 5.85 -8.84
C THR A 343 -19.47 6.70 -9.73
N ARG A 344 -19.53 6.50 -11.06
CA ARG A 344 -18.58 6.98 -12.08
C ARG A 344 -17.16 6.46 -11.85
N ILE A 345 -16.43 6.25 -12.95
CA ILE A 345 -15.05 5.76 -12.89
C ILE A 345 -14.18 6.81 -12.15
N GLY A 346 -13.50 6.40 -11.07
CA GLY A 346 -12.73 7.29 -10.19
C GLY A 346 -13.57 8.16 -9.25
N GLY A 347 -14.88 7.94 -9.15
CA GLY A 347 -15.81 8.67 -8.30
C GLY A 347 -16.45 7.78 -7.25
N ARG A 348 -15.68 7.00 -6.49
CA ARG A 348 -16.22 6.17 -5.40
C ARG A 348 -16.81 7.04 -4.29
N ALA A 349 -18.03 6.71 -3.84
CA ALA A 349 -18.46 7.09 -2.51
C ALA A 349 -17.51 6.46 -1.49
N LEU A 350 -16.93 7.29 -0.67
CA LEU A 350 -16.00 6.92 0.40
C LEU A 350 -16.72 6.24 1.55
#